data_0877b88117f13b56de83be80990aa145
#
_entry.id   0877b88117f13b56de83be80990aa145
#
_cell.length_a   1.000
_cell.length_b   1.000
_cell.length_c   1.000
_cell.angle_alpha   90.00
_cell.angle_beta   90.00
_cell.angle_gamma   90.00
#
_symmetry.space_group_name_H-M   'P 1'
#
loop_
_entity.id
_entity.type
_entity.pdbx_description
1 polymer ?
#
loop_
_entity_poly.entity_id
_entity_poly.type
_entity_poly.pdbx_seq_one_letter_code
_entity_poly.pdbx_strand_id
1 'polypeptide(L)'
;MSFGFRCRRLFSQSRRLGATALFLFFLPGSAAAEDAAQPALEYVKFGLLRERDLTPFGFLRLDMRPAHAVWAPPGNWAVEVLLGYQNTWAMSPNVEKYLKSLPGRRPLGPADVDAIRALPGEAYLVDLELGLVDVTLHRKLADHWSVNATISGMRYSGGFLDSTIEDFHKTFGLDSFGRPAVARNSVNVIFNLKSVHTPLLLNAPPDGGLLDPTFGLRYSVAAAPSPWNLVLEGAVKVPIDGQRDFLSTGHTDIGLQATLQRFAGRHAAYLSVAAVRTTGSVLTSNDRTQIVPTYIFGYEYSHSQKTNIVAQFYVSPSPFRHEDTDLPGLLSTKYQISLGLRHRSYASVWTFAITENVRNFDNTPDIGFQIGWAYSPAFMR
;
A
#
# COMPACT_ATOMS: atom_id res chain seq x y z
N MET A 1 39.92 -12.19 14.02
CA MET A 1 39.66 -13.30 13.08
C MET A 1 38.25 -13.20 12.59
N SER A 2 38.11 -13.01 11.34
CA SER A 2 37.05 -12.63 10.43
C SER A 2 35.92 -13.64 10.37
N PHE A 3 34.69 -13.19 10.63
CA PHE A 3 33.47 -13.89 10.21
C PHE A 3 32.43 -12.87 9.67
N GLY A 4 32.81 -12.18 8.62
CA GLY A 4 31.96 -11.12 8.04
C GLY A 4 31.82 -11.18 6.51
N PHE A 5 31.77 -12.37 5.88
CA PHE A 5 31.75 -12.41 4.41
C PHE A 5 31.02 -13.62 3.79
N ARG A 6 29.86 -14.03 4.30
CA ARG A 6 29.11 -15.13 3.64
C ARG A 6 27.61 -14.92 3.40
N CYS A 7 27.02 -13.84 3.83
CA CYS A 7 25.58 -13.65 3.59
C CYS A 7 25.24 -13.02 2.22
N ARG A 8 26.15 -12.29 1.59
CA ARG A 8 25.88 -11.65 0.27
C ARG A 8 25.88 -12.62 -0.94
N ARG A 9 26.37 -13.86 -0.79
CA ARG A 9 26.41 -14.82 -1.93
C ARG A 9 25.20 -15.77 -2.02
N LEU A 10 24.36 -15.86 -1.01
CA LEU A 10 23.20 -16.75 -1.05
C LEU A 10 22.00 -16.14 -1.82
N PHE A 11 21.94 -14.81 -1.94
CA PHE A 11 20.84 -14.15 -2.67
C PHE A 11 21.11 -13.91 -4.17
N SER A 12 22.34 -14.10 -4.66
CA SER A 12 22.65 -13.87 -6.08
C SER A 12 22.29 -15.05 -6.99
N GLN A 13 21.99 -16.23 -6.45
CA GLN A 13 21.59 -17.41 -7.25
C GLN A 13 20.06 -17.57 -7.38
N SER A 14 19.24 -16.78 -6.70
CA SER A 14 17.76 -16.88 -6.80
C SER A 14 17.16 -16.17 -8.03
N ARG A 15 17.98 -15.63 -8.94
CA ARG A 15 17.49 -14.92 -10.15
C ARG A 15 16.74 -15.80 -11.16
N ARG A 16 16.67 -17.13 -10.98
CA ARG A 16 15.98 -18.04 -11.92
C ARG A 16 14.78 -18.79 -11.35
N LEU A 17 14.46 -18.69 -10.07
CA LEU A 17 13.35 -19.40 -9.46
C LEU A 17 12.06 -18.57 -9.25
N GLY A 18 12.14 -17.26 -9.38
CA GLY A 18 10.99 -16.36 -9.12
C GLY A 18 9.93 -16.28 -10.23
N ALA A 19 10.23 -16.73 -11.45
CA ALA A 19 9.29 -16.59 -12.58
C ALA A 19 8.45 -17.86 -12.84
N THR A 20 8.84 -19.02 -12.32
CA THR A 20 8.19 -20.29 -12.64
C THR A 20 7.09 -20.68 -11.62
N ALA A 21 7.12 -20.15 -10.41
CA ALA A 21 6.13 -20.49 -9.38
C ALA A 21 4.77 -19.76 -9.55
N LEU A 22 4.73 -18.65 -10.28
CA LEU A 22 3.51 -17.86 -10.44
C LEU A 22 2.57 -18.40 -11.54
N PHE A 23 3.06 -19.24 -12.46
CA PHE A 23 2.27 -19.79 -13.58
C PHE A 23 1.50 -21.06 -13.23
N LEU A 24 1.80 -21.73 -12.12
CA LEU A 24 1.15 -22.99 -11.75
C LEU A 24 -0.22 -22.84 -11.06
N PHE A 25 -0.63 -21.60 -10.71
CA PHE A 25 -1.95 -21.36 -10.10
C PHE A 25 -3.10 -21.22 -11.09
N PHE A 26 -2.84 -21.17 -12.39
CA PHE A 26 -3.87 -21.00 -13.44
C PHE A 26 -4.09 -22.20 -14.34
N LEU A 27 -3.48 -23.35 -14.06
CA LEU A 27 -3.84 -24.56 -14.79
C LEU A 27 -5.26 -25.00 -14.37
N PRO A 28 -6.18 -25.17 -15.33
CA PRO A 28 -7.48 -25.73 -15.02
C PRO A 28 -7.27 -27.19 -14.60
N GLY A 29 -7.27 -27.43 -13.29
CA GLY A 29 -7.48 -28.77 -12.80
C GLY A 29 -8.79 -29.26 -13.41
N SER A 30 -8.75 -30.36 -14.15
CA SER A 30 -9.92 -31.09 -14.59
C SER A 30 -10.69 -31.57 -13.36
N ALA A 31 -11.50 -30.70 -12.78
CA ALA A 31 -12.51 -31.09 -11.83
C ALA A 31 -13.58 -31.80 -12.65
N ALA A 32 -13.72 -33.09 -12.39
CA ALA A 32 -14.82 -33.92 -12.86
C ALA A 32 -16.12 -33.16 -12.68
N ALA A 33 -16.97 -33.25 -13.70
CA ALA A 33 -18.33 -32.76 -13.68
C ALA A 33 -19.09 -33.51 -12.57
N GLU A 34 -19.21 -32.87 -11.41
CA GLU A 34 -20.11 -33.30 -10.37
C GLU A 34 -20.92 -32.10 -9.86
N ASP A 35 -22.24 -32.23 -10.01
CA ASP A 35 -23.33 -31.43 -9.45
C ASP A 35 -23.46 -29.97 -9.83
N ALA A 36 -24.18 -29.75 -10.90
CA ALA A 36 -24.79 -28.48 -11.31
C ALA A 36 -26.05 -28.14 -10.48
N ALA A 37 -26.06 -28.22 -9.16
CA ALA A 37 -27.24 -27.89 -8.38
C ALA A 37 -26.94 -27.53 -6.90
N GLN A 38 -25.91 -26.71 -6.63
CA GLN A 38 -25.86 -26.01 -5.34
C GLN A 38 -25.72 -24.51 -5.55
N PRO A 39 -26.54 -23.67 -4.85
CA PRO A 39 -26.46 -22.23 -5.02
C PRO A 39 -25.07 -21.76 -4.56
N ALA A 40 -24.42 -20.99 -5.41
CA ALA A 40 -23.08 -20.42 -5.24
C ALA A 40 -22.92 -19.45 -4.02
N LEU A 41 -23.74 -19.56 -2.98
CA LEU A 41 -23.87 -18.64 -1.86
C LEU A 41 -23.47 -19.21 -0.49
N GLU A 42 -22.90 -20.39 -0.44
CA GLU A 42 -22.52 -20.97 0.86
C GLU A 42 -21.41 -20.16 1.57
N TYR A 43 -20.52 -19.50 0.80
CA TYR A 43 -19.40 -18.72 1.32
C TYR A 43 -19.37 -17.33 0.71
N VAL A 44 -19.59 -16.30 1.54
CA VAL A 44 -19.51 -14.90 1.09
C VAL A 44 -18.03 -14.53 0.88
N LYS A 45 -17.75 -13.89 -0.25
CA LYS A 45 -16.43 -13.34 -0.60
C LYS A 45 -16.46 -11.83 -0.52
N PHE A 46 -15.44 -11.25 0.09
CA PHE A 46 -15.34 -9.81 0.32
C PHE A 46 -14.30 -9.14 -0.60
N GLY A 47 -13.57 -9.92 -1.41
CA GLY A 47 -12.58 -9.43 -2.35
C GLY A 47 -11.19 -9.22 -1.76
N LEU A 48 -10.32 -8.57 -2.50
CA LEU A 48 -9.00 -8.16 -2.04
C LEU A 48 -9.08 -7.17 -0.88
N LEU A 49 -8.02 -7.12 -0.07
CA LEU A 49 -7.87 -6.08 0.95
C LEU A 49 -7.81 -4.71 0.25
N ARG A 50 -8.58 -3.75 0.76
CA ARG A 50 -8.64 -2.40 0.19
C ARG A 50 -7.60 -1.50 0.85
N GLU A 51 -6.39 -2.02 0.94
CA GLU A 51 -5.25 -1.31 1.49
C GLU A 51 -4.85 -0.14 0.61
N ARG A 52 -4.28 0.87 1.23
CA ARG A 52 -3.73 2.04 0.57
C ARG A 52 -2.21 1.97 0.56
N ASP A 53 -1.61 2.40 -0.55
CA ASP A 53 -0.16 2.63 -0.60
C ASP A 53 0.16 3.85 0.28
N LEU A 54 0.64 3.61 1.50
CA LEU A 54 0.99 4.62 2.47
C LEU A 54 2.47 5.03 2.40
N THR A 55 3.22 4.60 1.37
CA THR A 55 4.62 5.02 1.24
C THR A 55 4.72 6.54 1.06
N PRO A 56 5.62 7.23 1.79
CA PRO A 56 5.76 8.69 1.73
C PRO A 56 6.04 9.23 0.33
N PHE A 57 6.46 8.37 -0.58
CA PHE A 57 6.87 8.74 -1.95
C PHE A 57 5.77 8.60 -3.00
N GLY A 58 4.57 8.20 -2.63
CA GLY A 58 3.55 7.94 -3.63
C GLY A 58 2.10 8.02 -3.17
N PHE A 59 1.84 8.16 -1.88
CA PHE A 59 0.48 8.07 -1.32
C PHE A 59 -0.43 9.27 -1.60
N LEU A 60 0.11 10.43 -2.00
CA LEU A 60 -0.69 11.62 -2.31
C LEU A 60 -1.31 11.62 -3.70
N ARG A 61 -0.96 10.67 -4.54
CA ARG A 61 -1.65 10.41 -5.80
C ARG A 61 -2.93 9.61 -5.58
N LEU A 62 -3.78 9.58 -6.59
CA LEU A 62 -4.94 8.68 -6.60
C LEU A 62 -4.45 7.23 -6.42
N ASP A 63 -5.02 6.56 -5.44
CA ASP A 63 -4.79 5.13 -5.21
C ASP A 63 -6.02 4.33 -5.62
N MET A 64 -5.87 3.52 -6.68
CA MET A 64 -6.92 2.64 -7.19
C MET A 64 -6.99 1.38 -6.32
N ARG A 65 -7.68 1.48 -5.18
CA ARG A 65 -7.88 0.34 -4.28
C ARG A 65 -8.69 -0.75 -4.97
N PRO A 66 -8.37 -2.05 -4.76
CA PRO A 66 -9.03 -3.16 -5.46
C PRO A 66 -10.55 -3.06 -5.43
N ALA A 67 -11.18 -3.13 -6.60
CA ALA A 67 -12.63 -3.13 -6.73
C ALA A 67 -13.20 -4.52 -6.50
N HIS A 68 -14.32 -4.60 -5.81
CA HIS A 68 -15.10 -5.84 -5.66
C HIS A 68 -16.54 -5.60 -6.14
N ALA A 69 -17.17 -6.65 -6.65
CA ALA A 69 -18.55 -6.58 -7.10
C ALA A 69 -19.49 -6.26 -5.92
N VAL A 70 -20.44 -5.37 -6.16
CA VAL A 70 -21.46 -5.02 -5.18
C VAL A 70 -22.76 -5.77 -5.50
N TRP A 71 -22.99 -6.89 -4.80
CA TRP A 71 -24.16 -7.76 -4.97
C TRP A 71 -25.42 -7.27 -4.23
N ALA A 72 -25.49 -5.97 -3.94
CA ALA A 72 -26.66 -5.37 -3.32
C ALA A 72 -27.73 -5.03 -4.36
N PRO A 73 -29.02 -4.99 -4.00
CA PRO A 73 -30.06 -4.40 -4.83
C PRO A 73 -29.78 -2.92 -5.14
N PRO A 74 -30.25 -2.38 -6.28
CA PRO A 74 -30.17 -0.95 -6.57
C PRO A 74 -30.78 -0.10 -5.47
N GLY A 75 -30.19 1.09 -5.22
CA GLY A 75 -30.60 2.02 -4.17
C GLY A 75 -29.93 1.80 -2.81
N ASN A 76 -29.30 0.64 -2.57
CA ASN A 76 -28.61 0.37 -1.31
C ASN A 76 -27.32 1.18 -1.16
N TRP A 77 -27.09 1.59 0.09
CA TRP A 77 -25.88 2.26 0.52
C TRP A 77 -25.01 1.31 1.33
N ALA A 78 -23.69 1.55 1.29
CA ALA A 78 -22.72 0.93 2.19
C ALA A 78 -21.70 1.98 2.62
N VAL A 79 -21.19 1.82 3.84
CA VAL A 79 -20.13 2.67 4.41
C VAL A 79 -18.95 1.78 4.71
N GLU A 80 -17.76 2.25 4.38
CA GLU A 80 -16.49 1.61 4.74
C GLU A 80 -15.63 2.63 5.49
N VAL A 81 -15.07 2.25 6.62
CA VAL A 81 -14.08 3.01 7.37
C VAL A 81 -12.81 2.18 7.44
N LEU A 82 -11.69 2.77 7.06
CA LEU A 82 -10.37 2.15 7.14
C LEU A 82 -9.46 3.02 8.00
N LEU A 83 -8.84 2.41 8.98
CA LEU A 83 -7.74 2.98 9.76
C LEU A 83 -6.46 2.31 9.30
N GLY A 84 -5.50 3.09 8.81
CA GLY A 84 -4.18 2.65 8.41
C GLY A 84 -3.12 3.23 9.33
N TYR A 85 -2.09 2.47 9.64
CA TYR A 85 -0.93 2.93 10.39
C TYR A 85 0.32 2.24 9.86
N GLN A 86 1.41 3.00 9.66
CA GLN A 86 2.66 2.42 9.20
C GLN A 86 3.89 3.17 9.67
N ASN A 87 5.01 2.44 9.75
CA ASN A 87 6.35 2.96 9.97
C ASN A 87 7.11 2.97 8.65
N THR A 88 7.89 4.02 8.44
CA THR A 88 8.85 4.13 7.34
C THR A 88 10.22 4.49 7.90
N TRP A 89 11.20 3.64 7.59
CA TRP A 89 12.62 3.86 7.84
C TRP A 89 13.37 3.53 6.56
N ALA A 90 13.58 4.54 5.73
CA ALA A 90 14.19 4.39 4.41
C ALA A 90 15.32 5.40 4.22
N MET A 91 16.45 4.96 3.66
CA MET A 91 17.61 5.81 3.45
C MET A 91 18.54 5.30 2.37
N SER A 92 19.39 6.19 1.87
CA SER A 92 20.48 5.81 0.96
C SER A 92 21.61 5.09 1.70
N PRO A 93 22.38 4.22 1.02
CA PRO A 93 23.46 3.44 1.64
C PRO A 93 24.58 4.28 2.29
N ASN A 94 24.84 5.48 1.77
CA ASN A 94 25.81 6.41 2.33
C ASN A 94 25.29 7.03 3.64
N VAL A 95 23.99 7.31 3.75
CA VAL A 95 23.34 7.76 4.99
C VAL A 95 23.33 6.64 6.02
N GLU A 96 23.01 5.41 5.66
CA GLU A 96 23.10 4.25 6.55
C GLU A 96 24.49 4.13 7.18
N LYS A 97 25.54 4.22 6.34
CA LYS A 97 26.92 4.19 6.80
C LYS A 97 27.22 5.35 7.77
N TYR A 98 26.72 6.55 7.48
CA TYR A 98 26.87 7.71 8.36
C TYR A 98 26.19 7.45 9.70
N LEU A 99 24.93 7.04 9.73
CA LEU A 99 24.20 6.77 10.98
C LEU A 99 24.89 5.69 11.82
N LYS A 100 25.36 4.61 11.21
CA LYS A 100 26.13 3.55 11.90
C LYS A 100 27.46 4.03 12.47
N SER A 101 28.00 5.16 12.02
CA SER A 101 29.23 5.76 12.57
C SER A 101 28.99 6.66 13.79
N LEU A 102 27.75 7.00 14.09
CA LEU A 102 27.43 7.86 15.23
C LEU A 102 27.70 7.14 16.57
N PRO A 103 28.18 7.88 17.60
CA PRO A 103 28.66 7.26 18.84
C PRO A 103 27.56 6.71 19.76
N GLY A 104 26.30 6.84 19.38
CA GLY A 104 25.15 6.36 20.16
C GLY A 104 23.84 7.02 19.77
N ARG A 105 22.77 6.63 20.44
CA ARG A 105 21.43 7.13 20.20
C ARG A 105 21.26 8.58 20.61
N ARG A 106 20.83 9.43 19.69
CA ARG A 106 20.53 10.84 19.96
C ARG A 106 19.57 11.40 18.90
N PRO A 107 18.88 12.55 19.17
CA PRO A 107 18.22 13.30 18.12
C PRO A 107 19.22 13.75 17.05
N LEU A 108 18.80 13.78 15.79
CA LEU A 108 19.58 14.41 14.72
C LEU A 108 19.52 15.93 14.88
N GLY A 109 20.61 16.62 14.56
CA GLY A 109 20.71 18.07 14.62
C GLY A 109 21.05 18.69 13.26
N PRO A 110 21.12 20.03 13.15
CA PRO A 110 21.52 20.71 11.92
C PRO A 110 22.88 20.22 11.38
N ALA A 111 23.83 19.93 12.26
CA ALA A 111 25.13 19.38 11.86
C ALA A 111 25.05 18.00 11.18
N ASP A 112 24.04 17.18 11.54
CA ASP A 112 23.80 15.90 10.87
C ASP A 112 23.19 16.12 9.48
N VAL A 113 22.31 17.11 9.33
CA VAL A 113 21.76 17.51 8.03
C VAL A 113 22.87 17.96 7.09
N ASP A 114 23.78 18.81 7.58
CA ASP A 114 24.93 19.30 6.81
C ASP A 114 25.85 18.15 6.43
N ALA A 115 26.14 17.25 7.38
CA ALA A 115 26.94 16.06 7.12
C ALA A 115 26.31 15.12 6.07
N ILE A 116 25.00 14.85 6.15
CA ILE A 116 24.26 14.04 5.18
C ILE A 116 24.30 14.69 3.81
N ARG A 117 24.09 16.00 3.71
CA ARG A 117 24.11 16.75 2.45
C ARG A 117 25.52 16.85 1.84
N ALA A 118 26.56 16.75 2.65
CA ALA A 118 27.95 16.72 2.20
C ALA A 118 28.46 15.33 1.80
N LEU A 119 27.65 14.26 1.97
CA LEU A 119 28.03 12.92 1.55
C LEU A 119 28.25 12.87 0.03
N PRO A 120 29.21 12.06 -0.44
CA PRO A 120 29.39 11.87 -1.86
C PRO A 120 28.15 11.28 -2.54
N GLY A 121 27.72 11.92 -3.64
CA GLY A 121 26.53 11.52 -4.39
C GLY A 121 25.21 11.96 -3.76
N GLU A 122 24.13 11.35 -4.18
CA GLU A 122 22.80 11.61 -3.66
C GLU A 122 22.62 10.94 -2.30
N ALA A 123 21.83 11.58 -1.44
CA ALA A 123 21.56 11.11 -0.08
C ALA A 123 20.12 11.40 0.32
N TYR A 124 19.50 10.48 1.07
CA TYR A 124 18.20 10.72 1.69
C TYR A 124 18.03 9.90 2.96
N LEU A 125 17.19 10.43 3.84
CA LEU A 125 16.64 9.77 5.03
C LEU A 125 15.17 10.11 5.13
N VAL A 126 14.35 9.07 5.33
CA VAL A 126 12.94 9.19 5.69
C VAL A 126 12.68 8.32 6.90
N ASP A 127 12.36 8.95 8.00
CA ASP A 127 12.07 8.39 9.31
C ASP A 127 10.77 9.02 9.79
N LEU A 128 9.68 8.29 9.72
CA LEU A 128 8.38 8.76 10.18
C LEU A 128 7.36 7.62 10.30
N GLU A 129 6.38 7.85 11.16
CA GLU A 129 5.15 7.06 11.18
C GLU A 129 3.97 7.90 10.74
N LEU A 130 3.00 7.28 10.11
CA LEU A 130 1.77 7.95 9.69
C LEU A 130 0.54 7.13 10.04
N GLY A 131 -0.51 7.83 10.43
CA GLY A 131 -1.86 7.31 10.60
C GLY A 131 -2.80 7.90 9.57
N LEU A 132 -3.67 7.06 9.01
CA LEU A 132 -4.67 7.40 8.01
C LEU A 132 -6.06 6.96 8.47
N VAL A 133 -7.05 7.77 8.15
CA VAL A 133 -8.47 7.42 8.23
C VAL A 133 -9.09 7.64 6.86
N ASP A 134 -9.68 6.61 6.26
CA ASP A 134 -10.51 6.72 5.06
C ASP A 134 -11.97 6.44 5.43
N VAL A 135 -12.88 7.27 4.96
CA VAL A 135 -14.32 7.03 5.00
C VAL A 135 -14.82 6.97 3.56
N THR A 136 -15.30 5.81 3.15
CA THR A 136 -15.84 5.60 1.80
C THR A 136 -17.34 5.32 1.87
N LEU A 137 -18.08 6.07 1.10
CA LEU A 137 -19.50 5.86 0.89
C LEU A 137 -19.73 5.21 -0.47
N HIS A 138 -20.47 4.12 -0.50
CA HIS A 138 -20.83 3.41 -1.73
C HIS A 138 -22.34 3.47 -1.96
N ARG A 139 -22.76 3.55 -3.21
CA ARG A 139 -24.16 3.43 -3.62
C ARG A 139 -24.32 2.57 -4.86
N LYS A 140 -25.18 1.58 -4.78
CA LYS A 140 -25.63 0.78 -5.93
C LYS A 140 -26.65 1.59 -6.72
N LEU A 141 -26.36 1.93 -7.98
CA LEU A 141 -27.27 2.72 -8.84
C LEU A 141 -28.21 1.83 -9.65
N ALA A 142 -27.66 0.76 -10.22
CA ALA A 142 -28.35 -0.21 -11.06
C ALA A 142 -27.68 -1.58 -10.93
N ASP A 143 -28.18 -2.61 -11.58
CA ASP A 143 -27.69 -3.99 -11.45
C ASP A 143 -26.18 -4.13 -11.69
N HIS A 144 -25.66 -3.38 -12.64
CA HIS A 144 -24.23 -3.39 -12.99
C HIS A 144 -23.45 -2.20 -12.44
N TRP A 145 -24.12 -1.10 -12.05
CA TRP A 145 -23.48 0.17 -11.76
C TRP A 145 -23.48 0.53 -10.27
N SER A 146 -22.37 1.01 -9.78
CA SER A 146 -22.25 1.62 -8.45
C SER A 146 -21.26 2.78 -8.47
N VAL A 147 -21.44 3.71 -7.54
CA VAL A 147 -20.53 4.84 -7.31
C VAL A 147 -19.95 4.76 -5.92
N ASN A 148 -18.80 5.39 -5.75
CA ASN A 148 -18.18 5.56 -4.45
C ASN A 148 -17.58 6.95 -4.31
N ALA A 149 -17.49 7.44 -3.08
CA ALA A 149 -16.80 8.66 -2.71
C ALA A 149 -16.00 8.41 -1.43
N THR A 150 -14.73 8.82 -1.42
CA THR A 150 -13.84 8.66 -0.26
C THR A 150 -13.33 10.02 0.20
N ILE A 151 -13.41 10.25 1.52
CA ILE A 151 -12.75 11.35 2.21
C ILE A 151 -11.72 10.73 3.14
N SER A 152 -10.52 11.30 3.14
CA SER A 152 -9.38 10.78 3.88
C SER A 152 -8.78 11.86 4.77
N GLY A 153 -8.36 11.47 5.98
CA GLY A 153 -7.58 12.31 6.87
C GLY A 153 -6.27 11.62 7.23
N MET A 154 -5.19 12.38 7.37
CA MET A 154 -3.87 11.85 7.67
C MET A 154 -3.16 12.64 8.74
N ARG A 155 -2.36 11.94 9.55
CA ARG A 155 -1.49 12.53 10.56
C ARG A 155 -0.12 11.86 10.53
N TYR A 156 0.91 12.67 10.58
CA TYR A 156 2.30 12.23 10.74
C TYR A 156 2.72 12.28 12.20
N SER A 157 3.61 11.39 12.60
CA SER A 157 4.18 11.34 13.95
C SER A 157 5.52 10.64 13.96
N GLY A 158 6.27 10.77 15.04
CA GLY A 158 7.40 9.89 15.32
C GLY A 158 6.97 8.50 15.77
N GLY A 159 5.69 8.33 16.11
CA GLY A 159 5.04 7.06 16.36
C GLY A 159 5.46 6.35 17.65
N PHE A 160 5.35 5.02 17.62
CA PHE A 160 5.62 4.14 18.76
C PHE A 160 6.21 2.77 18.35
N LEU A 161 6.39 2.51 17.05
CA LEU A 161 6.80 1.20 16.56
C LEU A 161 8.32 0.96 16.62
N ASP A 162 9.15 2.00 16.76
CA ASP A 162 10.60 1.87 16.73
C ASP A 162 11.16 0.81 17.68
N SER A 163 10.71 0.79 18.93
CA SER A 163 11.16 -0.20 19.90
C SER A 163 10.77 -1.63 19.50
N THR A 164 9.55 -1.79 19.01
CA THR A 164 9.03 -3.11 18.58
C THR A 164 9.80 -3.63 17.38
N ILE A 165 10.07 -2.76 16.40
CA ILE A 165 10.83 -3.11 15.19
C ILE A 165 12.29 -3.44 15.54
N GLU A 166 12.94 -2.63 16.39
CA GLU A 166 14.30 -2.91 16.85
C GLU A 166 14.40 -4.24 17.60
N ASP A 167 13.45 -4.53 18.49
CA ASP A 167 13.42 -5.78 19.26
C ASP A 167 13.18 -6.99 18.35
N PHE A 168 12.34 -6.83 17.33
CA PHE A 168 12.13 -7.85 16.29
C PHE A 168 13.43 -8.10 15.52
N HIS A 169 14.08 -7.06 14.99
CA HIS A 169 15.35 -7.20 14.26
C HIS A 169 16.42 -7.85 15.12
N LYS A 170 16.56 -7.44 16.38
CA LYS A 170 17.50 -8.04 17.33
C LYS A 170 17.22 -9.52 17.59
N THR A 171 15.95 -9.88 17.77
CA THR A 171 15.53 -11.26 18.06
C THR A 171 15.86 -12.20 16.90
N PHE A 172 15.66 -11.74 15.65
CA PHE A 172 15.92 -12.53 14.45
C PHE A 172 17.31 -12.31 13.84
N GLY A 173 18.18 -11.52 14.47
CA GLY A 173 19.52 -11.24 13.97
C GLY A 173 19.54 -10.43 12.65
N LEU A 174 18.53 -9.60 12.42
CA LEU A 174 18.41 -8.74 11.25
C LEU A 174 19.12 -7.40 11.47
N ASP A 175 19.59 -6.77 10.39
CA ASP A 175 20.17 -5.43 10.44
C ASP A 175 19.07 -4.40 10.75
N SER A 176 19.37 -3.45 11.63
CA SER A 176 18.48 -2.33 11.95
C SER A 176 18.80 -1.07 11.15
N PHE A 177 19.63 -1.13 10.12
CA PHE A 177 19.93 -0.08 9.14
C PHE A 177 20.24 1.29 9.77
N GLY A 178 21.02 1.32 10.89
CA GLY A 178 21.39 2.55 11.58
C GLY A 178 20.30 3.15 12.49
N ARG A 179 19.09 2.60 12.56
CA ARG A 179 18.00 3.05 13.44
C ARG A 179 18.43 3.22 14.93
N PRO A 180 19.27 2.34 15.53
CA PRO A 180 19.71 2.51 16.92
C PRO A 180 20.52 3.78 17.21
N ALA A 181 21.00 4.49 16.20
CA ALA A 181 21.74 5.74 16.38
C ALA A 181 20.84 6.99 16.45
N VAL A 182 19.59 6.89 16.01
CA VAL A 182 18.63 8.00 15.99
C VAL A 182 17.67 7.89 17.18
N ALA A 183 17.24 9.02 17.72
CA ALA A 183 16.25 9.04 18.79
C ALA A 183 14.95 8.37 18.31
N ARG A 184 14.40 7.50 19.16
CA ARG A 184 13.11 6.84 18.88
C ARG A 184 11.98 7.85 18.82
N ASN A 185 10.95 7.49 18.05
CA ASN A 185 9.72 8.26 17.94
C ASN A 185 9.97 9.69 17.43
N SER A 186 10.95 9.86 16.57
CA SER A 186 11.26 11.13 15.90
C SER A 186 10.75 11.14 14.45
N VAL A 187 10.71 12.31 13.86
CA VAL A 187 10.39 12.49 12.44
C VAL A 187 11.55 13.21 11.78
N ASN A 188 12.17 12.57 10.81
CA ASN A 188 13.28 13.12 10.05
C ASN A 188 13.08 12.86 8.56
N VAL A 189 13.00 13.94 7.76
CA VAL A 189 12.96 13.83 6.30
C VAL A 189 14.03 14.74 5.73
N ILE A 190 15.07 14.14 5.17
CA ILE A 190 16.24 14.83 4.63
C ILE A 190 16.46 14.32 3.21
N PHE A 191 16.43 15.21 2.23
CA PHE A 191 16.73 14.90 0.84
C PHE A 191 17.88 15.75 0.32
N ASN A 192 18.79 15.11 -0.39
CA ASN A 192 19.82 15.69 -1.24
C ASN A 192 19.86 14.90 -2.55
N LEU A 193 18.84 15.09 -3.37
CA LEU A 193 18.63 14.41 -4.66
C LEU A 193 18.62 15.46 -5.78
N LYS A 194 18.81 15.05 -7.04
CA LYS A 194 18.95 15.95 -8.21
C LYS A 194 17.86 17.01 -8.33
N SER A 195 16.60 16.64 -8.16
CA SER A 195 15.45 17.52 -8.39
C SER A 195 14.36 17.40 -7.34
N VAL A 196 14.66 16.81 -6.20
CA VAL A 196 13.70 16.72 -5.11
C VAL A 196 13.86 17.91 -4.17
N HIS A 197 12.76 18.65 -4.01
CA HIS A 197 12.68 19.83 -3.17
C HIS A 197 11.60 19.62 -2.10
N THR A 198 11.82 18.66 -1.22
CA THR A 198 10.92 18.39 -0.10
C THR A 198 11.32 19.24 1.10
N PRO A 199 10.37 19.77 1.87
CA PRO A 199 10.68 20.43 3.13
C PRO A 199 11.51 19.54 4.04
N LEU A 200 12.54 20.11 4.64
CA LEU A 200 13.33 19.45 5.68
C LEU A 200 12.47 19.28 6.92
N LEU A 201 12.36 18.03 7.42
CA LEU A 201 11.79 17.75 8.73
C LEU A 201 12.91 17.24 9.65
N LEU A 202 12.99 17.80 10.85
CA LEU A 202 14.00 17.45 11.82
C LEU A 202 13.38 17.42 13.23
N ASN A 203 13.21 16.20 13.77
CA ASN A 203 12.59 15.92 15.06
C ASN A 203 11.17 16.47 15.25
N ALA A 204 10.50 16.84 14.18
CA ALA A 204 9.12 17.36 14.23
C ALA A 204 8.30 16.90 13.03
N PRO A 205 7.08 16.39 13.26
CA PRO A 205 6.18 16.02 12.17
C PRO A 205 5.61 17.26 11.46
N PRO A 206 5.25 17.15 10.17
CA PRO A 206 4.43 18.15 9.51
C PRO A 206 2.99 18.08 10.04
N ASP A 207 2.23 19.14 9.76
CA ASP A 207 0.81 19.17 10.11
C ASP A 207 0.05 18.06 9.39
N GLY A 208 -0.89 17.45 10.12
CA GLY A 208 -1.87 16.53 9.54
C GLY A 208 -3.07 17.30 8.97
N GLY A 209 -3.91 16.60 8.21
CA GLY A 209 -5.10 17.21 7.65
C GLY A 209 -5.88 16.29 6.71
N LEU A 210 -6.86 16.89 6.02
CA LEU A 210 -7.63 16.20 5.00
C LEU A 210 -6.81 16.06 3.72
N LEU A 211 -6.88 14.88 3.12
CA LEU A 211 -6.37 14.60 1.77
C LEU A 211 -7.43 15.00 0.73
N ASP A 212 -7.01 15.03 -0.52
CA ASP A 212 -7.92 15.27 -1.64
C ASP A 212 -8.95 14.14 -1.76
N PRO A 213 -10.26 14.45 -1.85
CA PRO A 213 -11.31 13.45 -2.00
C PRO A 213 -11.22 12.72 -3.33
N THR A 214 -11.70 11.47 -3.33
CA THR A 214 -11.76 10.65 -4.54
C THR A 214 -13.19 10.21 -4.83
N PHE A 215 -13.54 10.16 -6.12
CA PHE A 215 -14.85 9.72 -6.60
C PHE A 215 -14.66 8.62 -7.63
N GLY A 216 -15.43 7.55 -7.52
CA GLY A 216 -15.35 6.40 -8.43
C GLY A 216 -16.68 5.99 -9.00
N LEU A 217 -16.65 5.52 -10.25
CA LEU A 217 -17.75 4.86 -10.93
C LEU A 217 -17.34 3.44 -11.28
N ARG A 218 -18.14 2.46 -10.87
CA ARG A 218 -17.82 1.03 -11.00
C ARG A 218 -18.87 0.33 -11.83
N TYR A 219 -18.42 -0.54 -12.74
CA TYR A 219 -19.24 -1.43 -13.55
C TYR A 219 -18.86 -2.88 -13.25
N SER A 220 -19.83 -3.71 -12.87
CA SER A 220 -19.69 -5.15 -12.69
C SER A 220 -20.29 -5.87 -13.89
N VAL A 221 -19.50 -6.68 -14.59
CA VAL A 221 -19.97 -7.42 -15.78
C VAL A 221 -21.06 -8.40 -15.41
N ALA A 222 -20.95 -9.05 -14.24
CA ALA A 222 -22.03 -9.88 -13.72
C ALA A 222 -22.94 -9.06 -12.79
N ALA A 223 -24.25 -9.10 -13.04
CA ALA A 223 -25.26 -8.45 -12.21
C ALA A 223 -25.59 -9.24 -10.93
N ALA A 224 -25.36 -10.54 -10.95
CA ALA A 224 -25.61 -11.48 -9.86
C ALA A 224 -24.35 -12.32 -9.56
N PRO A 225 -24.28 -13.02 -8.42
CA PRO A 225 -23.18 -13.92 -8.10
C PRO A 225 -22.89 -14.91 -9.23
N SER A 226 -21.66 -14.96 -9.68
CA SER A 226 -21.18 -15.80 -10.79
C SER A 226 -19.81 -16.37 -10.43
N PRO A 227 -19.43 -17.57 -10.90
CA PRO A 227 -18.10 -18.12 -10.71
C PRO A 227 -16.97 -17.22 -11.24
N TRP A 228 -17.26 -16.40 -12.24
CA TRP A 228 -16.38 -15.39 -12.78
C TRP A 228 -17.04 -14.04 -12.78
N ASN A 229 -16.29 -13.02 -12.44
CA ASN A 229 -16.74 -11.64 -12.63
C ASN A 229 -15.55 -10.75 -13.00
N LEU A 230 -15.84 -9.75 -13.82
CA LEU A 230 -14.95 -8.65 -14.13
C LEU A 230 -15.56 -7.36 -13.60
N VAL A 231 -14.80 -6.64 -12.80
CA VAL A 231 -15.20 -5.33 -12.29
C VAL A 231 -14.29 -4.28 -12.90
N LEU A 232 -14.89 -3.30 -13.56
CA LEU A 232 -14.20 -2.12 -14.08
C LEU A 232 -14.50 -0.93 -13.18
N GLU A 233 -13.51 -0.10 -12.93
CA GLU A 233 -13.67 1.14 -12.14
C GLU A 233 -12.88 2.28 -12.77
N GLY A 234 -13.54 3.43 -12.93
CA GLY A 234 -12.92 4.72 -13.22
C GLY A 234 -13.00 5.58 -11.95
N ALA A 235 -11.92 6.28 -11.61
CA ALA A 235 -11.90 7.16 -10.45
C ALA A 235 -11.15 8.47 -10.74
N VAL A 236 -11.51 9.50 -9.97
CA VAL A 236 -10.88 10.81 -10.01
C VAL A 236 -10.58 11.28 -8.59
N LYS A 237 -9.36 11.80 -8.38
CA LYS A 237 -8.98 12.58 -7.19
C LYS A 237 -9.09 14.06 -7.53
N VAL A 238 -9.79 14.81 -6.70
CA VAL A 238 -10.04 16.24 -6.91
C VAL A 238 -9.34 17.03 -5.82
N PRO A 239 -8.42 17.96 -6.14
CA PRO A 239 -7.77 18.77 -5.13
C PRO A 239 -8.79 19.70 -4.44
N ILE A 240 -8.74 19.74 -3.10
CA ILE A 240 -9.60 20.64 -2.31
C ILE A 240 -9.08 22.08 -2.41
N ASP A 241 -7.75 22.21 -2.48
CA ASP A 241 -7.01 23.47 -2.52
C ASP A 241 -5.75 23.26 -3.38
N GLY A 242 -4.89 24.25 -3.46
CA GLY A 242 -3.59 24.10 -4.12
C GLY A 242 -2.68 23.04 -3.50
N GLN A 243 -1.42 23.02 -3.89
CA GLN A 243 -0.42 22.15 -3.30
C GLN A 243 -0.30 22.41 -1.80
N ARG A 244 -0.32 21.34 -1.00
CA ARG A 244 -0.12 21.37 0.45
C ARG A 244 0.93 20.33 0.81
N ASP A 245 1.98 20.78 1.51
CA ASP A 245 3.08 19.91 1.89
C ASP A 245 2.58 18.66 2.62
N PHE A 246 2.98 17.49 2.13
CA PHE A 246 2.61 16.18 2.64
C PHE A 246 1.09 15.84 2.67
N LEU A 247 0.21 16.67 2.11
CA LEU A 247 -1.24 16.46 2.10
C LEU A 247 -1.88 16.47 0.71
N SER A 248 -1.35 17.25 -0.24
CA SER A 248 -1.91 17.35 -1.59
C SER A 248 -0.84 17.70 -2.61
N THR A 249 -0.92 17.11 -3.80
CA THR A 249 -0.15 17.56 -4.96
C THR A 249 -0.74 18.81 -5.63
N GLY A 250 -1.94 19.24 -5.24
CA GLY A 250 -2.66 20.34 -5.89
C GLY A 250 -3.23 20.00 -7.27
N HIS A 251 -3.12 18.74 -7.72
CA HIS A 251 -3.51 18.33 -9.06
C HIS A 251 -4.58 17.25 -9.07
N THR A 252 -5.38 17.24 -10.13
CA THR A 252 -6.36 16.19 -10.41
C THR A 252 -5.67 14.96 -10.99
N ASP A 253 -5.93 13.79 -10.40
CA ASP A 253 -5.52 12.49 -10.93
C ASP A 253 -6.73 11.73 -11.47
N ILE A 254 -6.50 10.92 -12.50
CA ILE A 254 -7.53 10.07 -13.11
C ILE A 254 -6.99 8.64 -13.17
N GLY A 255 -7.78 7.67 -12.70
CA GLY A 255 -7.43 6.27 -12.68
C GLY A 255 -8.46 5.37 -13.36
N LEU A 256 -7.98 4.28 -13.94
CA LEU A 256 -8.78 3.18 -14.47
C LEU A 256 -8.28 1.88 -13.87
N GLN A 257 -9.21 0.98 -13.54
CA GLN A 257 -8.91 -0.32 -12.95
C GLN A 257 -9.81 -1.40 -13.56
N ALA A 258 -9.26 -2.60 -13.71
CA ALA A 258 -9.96 -3.83 -14.01
C ALA A 258 -9.61 -4.88 -12.96
N THR A 259 -10.61 -5.50 -12.33
CA THR A 259 -10.42 -6.58 -11.36
C THR A 259 -11.15 -7.82 -11.82
N LEU A 260 -10.39 -8.85 -12.21
CA LEU A 260 -10.91 -10.18 -12.52
C LEU A 260 -11.04 -10.98 -11.24
N GLN A 261 -12.18 -11.65 -11.06
CA GLN A 261 -12.52 -12.42 -9.87
C GLN A 261 -12.95 -13.83 -10.26
N ARG A 262 -12.41 -14.84 -9.59
CA ARG A 262 -12.79 -16.25 -9.75
C ARG A 262 -13.21 -16.81 -8.41
N PHE A 263 -14.42 -17.36 -8.33
CA PHE A 263 -14.98 -17.99 -7.12
C PHE A 263 -15.16 -19.49 -7.31
N ALA A 264 -14.74 -20.27 -6.31
CA ALA A 264 -14.88 -21.72 -6.30
C ALA A 264 -15.06 -22.22 -4.86
N GLY A 265 -16.28 -22.42 -4.39
CA GLY A 265 -16.59 -22.83 -3.04
C GLY A 265 -15.94 -21.92 -1.98
N ARG A 266 -15.08 -22.48 -1.14
CA ARG A 266 -14.34 -21.73 -0.10
C ARG A 266 -13.24 -20.81 -0.66
N HIS A 267 -12.91 -20.93 -1.93
CA HIS A 267 -11.74 -20.30 -2.54
C HIS A 267 -12.15 -19.14 -3.45
N ALA A 268 -11.37 -18.08 -3.47
CA ALA A 268 -11.45 -17.06 -4.49
C ALA A 268 -10.04 -16.59 -4.88
N ALA A 269 -9.87 -16.30 -6.17
CA ALA A 269 -8.63 -15.72 -6.70
C ALA A 269 -8.96 -14.40 -7.41
N TYR A 270 -8.04 -13.47 -7.34
CA TYR A 270 -8.21 -12.11 -7.84
C TYR A 270 -6.97 -11.64 -8.58
N LEU A 271 -7.21 -10.91 -9.67
CA LEU A 271 -6.21 -10.13 -10.38
C LEU A 271 -6.76 -8.73 -10.60
N SER A 272 -6.13 -7.73 -10.01
CA SER A 272 -6.45 -6.32 -10.22
C SER A 272 -5.31 -5.63 -10.96
N VAL A 273 -5.65 -4.92 -12.04
CA VAL A 273 -4.71 -4.10 -12.81
C VAL A 273 -5.28 -2.70 -12.86
N ALA A 274 -4.49 -1.72 -12.46
CA ALA A 274 -4.86 -0.32 -12.48
C ALA A 274 -3.80 0.52 -13.17
N ALA A 275 -4.19 1.67 -13.69
CA ALA A 275 -3.30 2.70 -14.19
C ALA A 275 -3.84 4.07 -13.77
N VAL A 276 -2.98 4.88 -13.16
CA VAL A 276 -3.32 6.25 -12.71
C VAL A 276 -2.49 7.24 -13.51
N ARG A 277 -3.18 8.16 -14.18
CA ARG A 277 -2.56 9.36 -14.73
C ARG A 277 -2.52 10.41 -13.62
N THR A 278 -1.33 10.74 -13.17
CA THR A 278 -1.08 11.74 -12.13
C THR A 278 -0.26 12.88 -12.68
N THR A 279 -0.48 14.09 -12.17
CA THR A 279 0.30 15.29 -12.47
C THR A 279 0.76 15.89 -11.15
N GLY A 280 1.99 16.42 -11.13
CA GLY A 280 2.58 17.00 -9.92
C GLY A 280 3.13 15.99 -8.93
N SER A 281 3.96 16.49 -8.05
CA SER A 281 4.59 15.74 -6.97
C SER A 281 4.86 16.69 -5.82
N VAL A 282 4.73 16.21 -4.59
CA VAL A 282 5.17 16.96 -3.41
C VAL A 282 6.69 16.89 -3.21
N LEU A 283 7.36 16.04 -3.96
CA LEU A 283 8.79 15.80 -3.84
C LEU A 283 9.61 16.57 -4.85
N THR A 284 9.03 16.93 -5.99
CA THR A 284 9.71 17.64 -7.07
C THR A 284 8.93 18.90 -7.44
N SER A 285 9.65 19.96 -7.81
CA SER A 285 9.06 21.22 -8.30
C SER A 285 8.53 21.15 -9.73
N ASN A 286 8.72 20.02 -10.40
CA ASN A 286 8.32 19.85 -11.79
C ASN A 286 6.99 19.12 -11.89
N ASP A 287 5.95 19.84 -12.33
CA ASP A 287 4.65 19.25 -12.67
C ASP A 287 4.78 18.39 -13.91
N ARG A 288 4.94 17.09 -13.70
CA ARG A 288 5.04 16.12 -14.79
C ARG A 288 3.87 15.17 -14.76
N THR A 289 3.21 15.04 -15.89
CA THR A 289 2.22 13.99 -16.08
C THR A 289 2.92 12.64 -16.25
N GLN A 290 2.48 11.65 -15.49
CA GLN A 290 2.93 10.28 -15.62
C GLN A 290 1.77 9.30 -15.48
N ILE A 291 1.96 8.09 -16.04
CA ILE A 291 1.04 6.97 -15.85
C ILE A 291 1.75 5.96 -14.94
N VAL A 292 1.11 5.65 -13.82
CA VAL A 292 1.62 4.70 -12.84
C VAL A 292 0.73 3.45 -12.85
N PRO A 293 1.21 2.33 -13.37
CA PRO A 293 0.48 1.07 -13.29
C PRO A 293 0.60 0.45 -11.90
N THR A 294 -0.39 -0.33 -11.52
CA THR A 294 -0.42 -1.12 -10.28
C THR A 294 -1.01 -2.49 -10.57
N TYR A 295 -0.39 -3.53 -10.03
CA TYR A 295 -0.84 -4.91 -10.17
C TYR A 295 -1.02 -5.50 -8.78
N ILE A 296 -2.18 -6.13 -8.54
CA ILE A 296 -2.47 -6.80 -7.28
C ILE A 296 -2.99 -8.19 -7.59
N PHE A 297 -2.31 -9.20 -7.05
CA PHE A 297 -2.72 -10.58 -7.09
C PHE A 297 -3.19 -10.97 -5.69
N GLY A 298 -4.25 -11.72 -5.58
CA GLY A 298 -4.67 -12.15 -4.27
C GLY A 298 -5.54 -13.39 -4.26
N TYR A 299 -5.62 -13.96 -3.06
CA TYR A 299 -6.35 -15.16 -2.77
C TYR A 299 -7.13 -15.00 -1.47
N GLU A 300 -8.39 -15.39 -1.48
CA GLU A 300 -9.27 -15.36 -0.33
C GLU A 300 -9.77 -16.77 -0.03
N TYR A 301 -9.60 -17.21 1.22
CA TYR A 301 -10.10 -18.47 1.73
C TYR A 301 -11.17 -18.25 2.78
N SER A 302 -12.36 -18.80 2.57
CA SER A 302 -13.41 -18.80 3.57
C SER A 302 -13.18 -19.92 4.57
N HIS A 303 -12.59 -19.55 5.72
CA HIS A 303 -12.43 -20.47 6.85
C HIS A 303 -13.78 -20.95 7.38
N SER A 304 -14.74 -20.03 7.45
CA SER A 304 -16.14 -20.30 7.83
C SER A 304 -17.10 -19.42 7.00
N GLN A 305 -18.39 -19.54 7.22
CA GLN A 305 -19.39 -18.63 6.61
C GLN A 305 -19.24 -17.17 7.05
N LYS A 306 -18.50 -16.89 8.13
CA LYS A 306 -18.32 -15.55 8.69
C LYS A 306 -16.89 -15.05 8.62
N THR A 307 -15.91 -15.93 8.43
CA THR A 307 -14.50 -15.57 8.56
C THR A 307 -13.72 -15.97 7.31
N ASN A 308 -13.04 -14.99 6.71
CA ASN A 308 -12.19 -15.18 5.54
C ASN A 308 -10.75 -14.74 5.84
N ILE A 309 -9.80 -15.47 5.27
CA ILE A 309 -8.38 -15.12 5.28
C ILE A 309 -8.04 -14.66 3.87
N VAL A 310 -7.32 -13.53 3.77
CA VAL A 310 -6.91 -12.95 2.50
C VAL A 310 -5.39 -12.81 2.50
N ALA A 311 -4.77 -13.26 1.41
CA ALA A 311 -3.38 -12.98 1.11
C ALA A 311 -3.33 -12.22 -0.22
N GLN A 312 -2.55 -11.15 -0.30
CA GLN A 312 -2.37 -10.40 -1.54
C GLN A 312 -0.93 -9.94 -1.73
N PHE A 313 -0.57 -9.76 -3.00
CA PHE A 313 0.73 -9.30 -3.44
C PHE A 313 0.54 -8.06 -4.32
N TYR A 314 1.17 -6.97 -3.93
CA TYR A 314 1.10 -5.67 -4.58
C TYR A 314 2.40 -5.37 -5.33
N VAL A 315 2.29 -4.88 -6.55
CA VAL A 315 3.40 -4.47 -7.40
C VAL A 315 3.10 -3.12 -8.03
N SER A 316 3.96 -2.14 -7.85
CA SER A 316 3.87 -0.84 -8.50
C SER A 316 5.26 -0.27 -8.79
N PRO A 317 5.52 0.35 -9.94
CA PRO A 317 6.77 1.03 -10.17
C PRO A 317 6.94 2.20 -9.19
N SER A 318 8.19 2.63 -9.04
CA SER A 318 8.50 3.82 -8.25
C SER A 318 7.83 5.08 -8.82
N PRO A 319 7.44 6.04 -7.99
CA PRO A 319 7.06 7.38 -8.43
C PRO A 319 8.25 8.22 -8.91
N PHE A 320 9.49 7.83 -8.54
CA PHE A 320 10.71 8.52 -8.98
C PHE A 320 11.15 8.08 -10.36
N ARG A 321 11.81 8.99 -11.07
CA ARG A 321 12.43 8.76 -12.38
C ARG A 321 13.92 9.11 -12.35
N HIS A 322 14.64 8.75 -13.40
CA HIS A 322 16.07 9.08 -13.56
C HIS A 322 16.35 10.59 -13.58
N GLU A 323 15.37 11.42 -13.94
CA GLU A 323 15.51 12.86 -13.82
C GLU A 323 15.45 13.34 -12.36
N ASP A 324 14.82 12.59 -11.48
CA ASP A 324 14.65 12.93 -10.06
C ASP A 324 15.83 12.44 -9.22
N THR A 325 16.36 11.27 -9.53
CA THR A 325 17.45 10.63 -8.78
C THR A 325 18.16 9.56 -9.60
N ASP A 326 19.44 9.30 -9.27
CA ASP A 326 20.20 8.15 -9.78
C ASP A 326 20.24 6.98 -8.79
N LEU A 327 19.62 7.08 -7.62
CA LEU A 327 19.62 6.03 -6.62
C LEU A 327 18.77 4.83 -7.05
N PRO A 328 19.38 3.65 -7.27
CA PRO A 328 18.65 2.47 -7.75
C PRO A 328 17.53 2.03 -6.80
N GLY A 329 17.70 2.20 -5.48
CA GLY A 329 16.71 1.86 -4.49
C GLY A 329 15.41 2.65 -4.67
N LEU A 330 15.49 3.98 -4.83
CA LEU A 330 14.33 4.83 -5.08
C LEU A 330 13.68 4.56 -6.44
N LEU A 331 14.45 4.23 -7.48
CA LEU A 331 13.95 3.92 -8.82
C LEU A 331 13.32 2.52 -8.94
N SER A 332 13.54 1.65 -7.97
CA SER A 332 13.11 0.26 -8.03
C SER A 332 11.61 0.10 -7.85
N THR A 333 11.05 -0.92 -8.50
CA THR A 333 9.65 -1.33 -8.33
C THR A 333 9.38 -1.74 -6.89
N LYS A 334 8.25 -1.33 -6.36
CA LYS A 334 7.75 -1.70 -5.03
C LYS A 334 7.08 -3.06 -5.08
N TYR A 335 7.36 -3.88 -4.06
CA TYR A 335 6.76 -5.19 -3.87
C TYR A 335 6.32 -5.32 -2.41
N GLN A 336 5.03 -5.55 -2.19
CA GLN A 336 4.47 -5.70 -0.85
C GLN A 336 3.61 -6.96 -0.78
N ILE A 337 3.61 -7.61 0.36
CA ILE A 337 2.69 -8.69 0.70
C ILE A 337 1.79 -8.25 1.83
N SER A 338 0.52 -8.60 1.75
CA SER A 338 -0.44 -8.33 2.82
C SER A 338 -1.17 -9.61 3.20
N LEU A 339 -1.36 -9.78 4.50
CA LEU A 339 -2.19 -10.84 5.07
C LEU A 339 -3.31 -10.20 5.88
N GLY A 340 -4.54 -10.64 5.65
CA GLY A 340 -5.70 -10.10 6.33
C GLY A 340 -6.69 -11.16 6.79
N LEU A 341 -7.37 -10.84 7.86
CA LEU A 341 -8.50 -11.58 8.41
C LEU A 341 -9.75 -10.71 8.29
N ARG A 342 -10.84 -11.29 7.77
CA ARG A 342 -12.15 -10.64 7.74
C ARG A 342 -13.16 -11.43 8.53
N HIS A 343 -13.94 -10.73 9.31
CA HIS A 343 -15.01 -11.33 10.11
C HIS A 343 -16.32 -10.58 9.93
N ARG A 344 -17.36 -11.31 9.48
CA ARG A 344 -18.71 -10.78 9.33
C ARG A 344 -19.49 -10.93 10.63
N SER A 345 -20.10 -9.84 11.08
CA SER A 345 -21.03 -9.80 12.20
C SER A 345 -22.27 -8.99 11.79
N TYR A 346 -23.40 -9.67 11.63
CA TYR A 346 -24.65 -9.07 11.10
C TYR A 346 -24.43 -8.35 9.76
N ALA A 347 -24.72 -7.05 9.70
CA ALA A 347 -24.55 -6.19 8.53
C ALA A 347 -23.13 -5.60 8.42
N SER A 348 -22.21 -5.96 9.30
CA SER A 348 -20.86 -5.41 9.35
C SER A 348 -19.82 -6.45 9.00
N VAL A 349 -18.71 -5.99 8.39
CA VAL A 349 -17.50 -6.78 8.16
C VAL A 349 -16.32 -6.04 8.77
N TRP A 350 -15.62 -6.70 9.66
CA TRP A 350 -14.37 -6.24 10.24
C TRP A 350 -13.20 -6.82 9.45
N THR A 351 -12.19 -6.01 9.18
CA THR A 351 -10.96 -6.40 8.50
C THR A 351 -9.77 -6.04 9.39
N PHE A 352 -8.83 -6.96 9.54
CA PHE A 352 -7.52 -6.73 10.14
C PHE A 352 -6.48 -7.17 9.14
N ALA A 353 -5.51 -6.33 8.84
CA ALA A 353 -4.47 -6.63 7.88
C ALA A 353 -3.11 -6.12 8.33
N ILE A 354 -2.08 -6.85 7.92
CA ILE A 354 -0.68 -6.47 8.06
C ILE A 354 -0.04 -6.49 6.68
N THR A 355 0.76 -5.49 6.38
CA THR A 355 1.49 -5.34 5.13
C THR A 355 2.97 -5.23 5.41
N GLU A 356 3.78 -5.92 4.62
CA GLU A 356 5.23 -5.98 4.73
C GLU A 356 5.85 -5.79 3.34
N ASN A 357 7.03 -5.18 3.28
CA ASN A 357 7.82 -5.11 2.05
C ASN A 357 8.56 -6.46 1.83
N VAL A 358 8.79 -6.82 0.56
CA VAL A 358 9.34 -8.15 0.24
C VAL A 358 10.73 -8.07 -0.41
N ARG A 359 11.04 -7.02 -1.14
CA ARG A 359 12.24 -7.02 -1.98
C ARG A 359 13.04 -5.73 -1.97
N ASN A 360 12.39 -4.59 -2.01
CA ASN A 360 13.01 -3.28 -2.03
C ASN A 360 12.55 -2.50 -0.81
N PHE A 361 13.49 -2.25 0.11
CA PHE A 361 13.21 -1.60 1.39
C PHE A 361 13.40 -0.08 1.32
N ASP A 362 13.99 0.43 0.22
CA ASP A 362 14.41 1.83 0.13
C ASP A 362 13.27 2.79 -0.21
N ASN A 363 12.17 2.30 -0.79
CA ASN A 363 11.01 3.11 -1.18
C ASN A 363 9.66 2.50 -0.76
N THR A 364 9.66 1.66 0.25
CA THR A 364 8.48 1.03 0.84
C THR A 364 8.46 1.22 2.35
N PRO A 365 7.29 1.18 3.01
CA PRO A 365 7.25 1.15 4.47
C PRO A 365 7.85 -0.16 5.00
N ASP A 366 8.36 -0.13 6.22
CA ASP A 366 8.85 -1.33 6.91
C ASP A 366 7.69 -2.26 7.23
N ILE A 367 6.67 -1.73 7.89
CA ILE A 367 5.48 -2.47 8.29
C ILE A 367 4.25 -1.56 8.28
N GLY A 368 3.11 -2.09 7.87
CA GLY A 368 1.82 -1.42 7.91
C GLY A 368 0.75 -2.28 8.56
N PHE A 369 -0.15 -1.65 9.30
CA PHE A 369 -1.33 -2.26 9.90
C PHE A 369 -2.59 -1.56 9.43
N GLN A 370 -3.64 -2.33 9.20
CA GLN A 370 -4.93 -1.77 8.82
C GLN A 370 -6.07 -2.42 9.59
N ILE A 371 -7.00 -1.60 10.03
CA ILE A 371 -8.27 -2.02 10.63
C ILE A 371 -9.38 -1.42 9.78
N GLY A 372 -10.19 -2.27 9.19
CA GLY A 372 -11.34 -1.88 8.38
C GLY A 372 -12.66 -2.26 9.04
N TRP A 373 -13.66 -1.43 8.86
CA TRP A 373 -15.04 -1.71 9.17
C TRP A 373 -15.91 -1.32 7.98
N ALA A 374 -16.72 -2.26 7.50
CA ALA A 374 -17.67 -2.00 6.44
C ALA A 374 -19.09 -2.38 6.91
N TYR A 375 -20.05 -1.52 6.64
CA TYR A 375 -21.46 -1.74 6.91
C TYR A 375 -22.25 -1.74 5.60
N SER A 376 -23.09 -2.76 5.41
CA SER A 376 -24.04 -2.81 4.31
C SER A 376 -25.26 -3.65 4.70
N PRO A 377 -26.50 -3.17 4.46
CA PRO A 377 -27.70 -3.99 4.63
C PRO A 377 -27.68 -5.29 3.80
N ALA A 378 -26.90 -5.33 2.70
CA ALA A 378 -26.74 -6.53 1.88
C ALA A 378 -26.01 -7.67 2.62
N PHE A 379 -25.27 -7.39 3.71
CA PHE A 379 -24.61 -8.42 4.51
C PHE A 379 -25.56 -9.12 5.48
N MET A 380 -26.80 -8.63 5.64
CA MET A 380 -27.81 -9.25 6.51
C MET A 380 -28.53 -10.46 5.86
N ARG A 381 -28.34 -10.70 4.56
CA ARG A 381 -29.03 -11.74 3.78
C ARG A 381 -28.23 -13.02 3.69
#